data_2bd78afa360ede9c05f4ae4ace04825c
#
_entry.id   2bd78afa360ede9c05f4ae4ace04825c
#
_cell.length_a   1.000
_cell.length_b   1.000
_cell.length_c   1.000
_cell.angle_alpha   90.00
_cell.angle_beta   90.00
_cell.angle_gamma   90.00
#
_symmetry.space_group_name_H-M   'P 1'
#
loop_
_entity.id
_entity.type
_entity.pdbx_description
1 polymer ?
#
loop_
_entity_poly.entity_id
_entity_poly.type
_entity_poly.pdbx_seq_one_letter_code
_entity_poly.pdbx_strand_id
1 'polypeptide(L)'
;FFGLSNASGLTDILLSGDDYKKYLKGIDYPNIDLITAGSIPKNPSELLSSESMKRFMDTVRADYDYVMIDTVPVVPVTDSVIMSTYIDGVIIVCSSGTLNIEMAKKTRESLARVGANILGVVLNRVPVDAKKYAYYYYYHQNDGKGEK
;
A
#
# COMPACT_ATOMS: atom_id res chain seq x y z
N PHE A 1 -6.76 7.18 -11.03
CA PHE A 1 -7.47 5.89 -11.07
C PHE A 1 -8.95 6.10 -10.75
N PHE A 2 -9.26 6.75 -9.63
CA PHE A 2 -10.65 7.02 -9.22
C PHE A 2 -11.23 8.34 -9.76
N GLY A 3 -10.49 9.13 -10.54
CA GLY A 3 -10.94 10.42 -11.07
C GLY A 3 -11.20 11.49 -9.99
N LEU A 4 -10.68 11.31 -8.79
CA LEU A 4 -10.91 12.19 -7.65
C LEU A 4 -9.93 13.36 -7.62
N SER A 5 -10.39 14.50 -7.10
CA SER A 5 -9.54 15.67 -6.85
C SER A 5 -8.53 15.38 -5.73
N ASN A 6 -7.26 15.74 -5.95
CA ASN A 6 -6.20 15.69 -4.96
C ASN A 6 -5.92 17.05 -4.31
N ALA A 7 -6.86 18.00 -4.38
CA ALA A 7 -6.68 19.34 -3.84
C ALA A 7 -6.62 19.37 -2.30
N SER A 8 -7.20 18.37 -1.64
CA SER A 8 -7.16 18.22 -0.18
C SER A 8 -7.13 16.73 0.19
N GLY A 9 -6.41 16.37 1.25
CA GLY A 9 -6.25 14.99 1.67
C GLY A 9 -5.39 14.84 2.91
N LEU A 10 -4.58 13.78 2.97
CA LEU A 10 -3.77 13.42 4.13
C LEU A 10 -2.88 14.58 4.61
N THR A 11 -2.20 15.26 3.70
CA THR A 11 -1.35 16.41 4.03
C THR A 11 -2.12 17.46 4.83
N ASP A 12 -3.34 17.78 4.41
CA ASP A 12 -4.17 18.79 5.04
C ASP A 12 -4.61 18.35 6.44
N ILE A 13 -4.99 17.09 6.60
CA ILE A 13 -5.33 16.47 7.90
C ILE A 13 -4.16 16.60 8.88
N LEU A 14 -2.95 16.23 8.42
CA LEU A 14 -1.76 16.24 9.28
C LEU A 14 -1.30 17.64 9.67
N LEU A 15 -1.51 18.64 8.81
CA LEU A 15 -1.13 20.02 9.06
C LEU A 15 -2.17 20.78 9.90
N SER A 16 -3.46 20.56 9.66
CA SER A 16 -4.53 21.27 10.37
C SER A 16 -4.91 20.61 11.70
N GLY A 17 -4.74 19.30 11.81
CA GLY A 17 -5.28 18.50 12.91
C GLY A 17 -6.80 18.32 12.87
N ASP A 18 -7.41 18.56 11.71
CA ASP A 18 -8.84 18.38 11.49
C ASP A 18 -9.28 16.91 11.58
N ASP A 19 -10.58 16.71 11.80
CA ASP A 19 -11.20 15.40 11.70
C ASP A 19 -11.07 14.87 10.26
N TYR A 20 -10.42 13.73 10.11
CA TYR A 20 -10.18 13.08 8.83
C TYR A 20 -11.47 12.78 8.05
N LYS A 21 -12.59 12.61 8.75
CA LYS A 21 -13.89 12.31 8.15
C LYS A 21 -14.35 13.40 7.18
N LYS A 22 -13.89 14.64 7.35
CA LYS A 22 -14.13 15.74 6.40
C LYS A 22 -13.43 15.55 5.04
N TYR A 23 -12.40 14.70 4.99
CA TYR A 23 -11.54 14.48 3.83
C TYR A 23 -11.84 13.17 3.11
N LEU A 24 -12.81 12.38 3.61
CA LEU A 24 -13.25 11.16 2.96
C LEU A 24 -13.83 11.48 1.59
N LYS A 25 -13.41 10.70 0.60
CA LYS A 25 -13.91 10.80 -0.78
C LYS A 25 -14.83 9.62 -1.04
N GLY A 26 -16.06 9.92 -1.44
CA GLY A 26 -16.99 8.88 -1.88
C GLY A 26 -16.45 8.20 -3.14
N ILE A 27 -16.42 6.88 -3.12
CA ILE A 27 -16.13 6.04 -4.27
C ILE A 27 -17.25 5.02 -4.45
N ASP A 28 -17.43 4.54 -5.67
CA ASP A 28 -18.51 3.60 -6.00
C ASP A 28 -18.13 2.14 -5.61
N TYR A 29 -17.65 1.99 -4.37
CA TYR A 29 -17.35 0.69 -3.77
C TYR A 29 -17.90 0.66 -2.34
N PRO A 30 -18.77 -0.29 -2.02
CA PRO A 30 -19.35 -0.40 -0.67
C PRO A 30 -18.25 -0.73 0.35
N ASN A 31 -18.36 -0.13 1.54
CA ASN A 31 -17.46 -0.34 2.68
C ASN A 31 -15.99 0.08 2.44
N ILE A 32 -15.74 0.95 1.47
CA ILE A 32 -14.42 1.51 1.23
C ILE A 32 -14.51 3.03 1.29
N ASP A 33 -13.76 3.61 2.20
CA ASP A 33 -13.51 5.04 2.27
C ASP A 33 -12.12 5.35 1.72
N LEU A 34 -11.97 6.47 1.04
CA LEU A 34 -10.70 6.85 0.43
C LEU A 34 -10.29 8.26 0.85
N ILE A 35 -9.04 8.42 1.21
CA ILE A 35 -8.39 9.72 1.42
C ILE A 35 -7.28 9.87 0.38
N THR A 36 -7.28 10.98 -0.34
CA THR A 36 -6.21 11.32 -1.28
C THR A 36 -5.01 11.90 -0.54
N ALA A 37 -3.84 11.96 -1.17
CA ALA A 37 -2.63 12.49 -0.54
C ALA A 37 -2.75 13.97 -0.15
N GLY A 38 -3.53 14.75 -0.90
CA GLY A 38 -3.60 16.20 -0.76
C GLY A 38 -2.45 16.91 -1.49
N SER A 39 -2.16 18.13 -1.10
CA SER A 39 -1.06 18.92 -1.64
C SER A 39 0.31 18.34 -1.23
N ILE A 40 1.31 18.51 -2.08
CA ILE A 40 2.68 18.06 -1.77
C ILE A 40 3.27 18.98 -0.70
N PRO A 41 3.62 18.48 0.50
CA PRO A 41 4.21 19.29 1.55
C PRO A 41 5.69 19.59 1.23
N LYS A 42 6.26 20.62 1.87
CA LYS A 42 7.68 20.97 1.69
C LYS A 42 8.61 19.86 2.18
N ASN A 43 8.26 19.21 3.29
CA ASN A 43 9.05 18.18 3.96
C ASN A 43 8.19 16.93 4.19
N PRO A 44 7.95 16.09 3.17
CA PRO A 44 7.09 14.91 3.29
C PRO A 44 7.52 13.95 4.40
N SER A 45 8.81 13.62 4.47
CA SER A 45 9.35 12.67 5.44
C SER A 45 9.19 13.13 6.89
N GLU A 46 9.34 14.44 7.16
CA GLU A 46 9.10 15.01 8.50
C GLU A 46 7.61 14.92 8.88
N LEU A 47 6.73 15.23 7.93
CA LEU A 47 5.29 15.16 8.14
C LEU A 47 4.85 13.72 8.43
N LEU A 48 5.36 12.74 7.68
CA LEU A 48 5.10 11.33 7.90
C LEU A 48 5.68 10.80 9.22
N SER A 49 6.75 11.42 9.74
CA SER A 49 7.36 11.07 11.04
C SER A 49 6.72 11.79 12.23
N SER A 50 5.76 12.68 12.00
CA SER A 50 5.20 13.56 13.02
C SER A 50 4.25 12.86 13.99
N GLU A 51 4.05 13.46 15.16
CA GLU A 51 3.03 13.03 16.11
C GLU A 51 1.60 13.16 15.54
N SER A 52 1.39 14.07 14.57
CA SER A 52 0.10 14.17 13.85
C SER A 52 -0.17 12.90 13.04
N MET A 53 0.85 12.34 12.37
CA MET A 53 0.71 11.08 11.63
C MET A 53 0.41 9.92 12.56
N LYS A 54 1.07 9.83 13.70
CA LYS A 54 0.80 8.76 14.69
C LYS A 54 -0.65 8.84 15.19
N ARG A 55 -1.10 10.02 15.61
CA ARG A 55 -2.49 10.23 16.05
C ARG A 55 -3.50 9.88 14.96
N PHE A 56 -3.24 10.28 13.73
CA PHE A 56 -4.07 9.92 12.59
C PHE A 56 -4.16 8.40 12.45
N MET A 57 -3.02 7.69 12.47
CA MET A 57 -2.99 6.22 12.37
C MET A 57 -3.75 5.55 13.52
N ASP A 58 -3.58 6.02 14.75
CA ASP A 58 -4.32 5.49 15.90
C ASP A 58 -5.83 5.68 15.74
N THR A 59 -6.25 6.83 15.22
CA THR A 59 -7.66 7.14 14.99
C THR A 59 -8.28 6.24 13.92
N VAL A 60 -7.63 6.12 12.75
CA VAL A 60 -8.19 5.30 11.65
C VAL A 60 -8.14 3.80 11.97
N ARG A 61 -7.18 3.34 12.76
CA ARG A 61 -7.15 1.95 13.25
C ARG A 61 -8.33 1.62 14.16
N ALA A 62 -8.83 2.58 14.91
CA ALA A 62 -9.99 2.38 15.77
C ALA A 62 -11.32 2.34 14.98
N ASP A 63 -11.36 3.00 13.82
CA ASP A 63 -12.58 3.17 13.05
C ASP A 63 -12.71 2.14 11.89
N TYR A 64 -11.62 1.46 11.48
CA TYR A 64 -11.61 0.56 10.31
C TYR A 64 -11.01 -0.81 10.63
N ASP A 65 -11.57 -1.87 10.04
CA ASP A 65 -11.01 -3.22 10.12
C ASP A 65 -9.67 -3.34 9.38
N TYR A 66 -9.51 -2.59 8.28
CA TYR A 66 -8.31 -2.54 7.46
C TYR A 66 -7.99 -1.12 7.03
N VAL A 67 -6.74 -0.72 7.19
CA VAL A 67 -6.20 0.54 6.68
C VAL A 67 -5.11 0.21 5.66
N MET A 68 -5.33 0.53 4.39
CA MET A 68 -4.36 0.32 3.33
C MET A 68 -3.72 1.65 2.93
N ILE A 69 -2.39 1.70 2.90
CA ILE A 69 -1.64 2.90 2.53
C ILE A 69 -0.85 2.60 1.26
N ASP A 70 -1.20 3.29 0.18
CA ASP A 70 -0.42 3.27 -1.07
C ASP A 70 0.74 4.25 -0.95
N THR A 71 1.95 3.76 -1.21
CA THR A 71 3.18 4.53 -1.00
C THR A 71 4.03 4.59 -2.26
N VAL A 72 4.96 5.55 -2.28
CA VAL A 72 5.98 5.67 -3.32
C VAL A 72 6.97 4.47 -3.28
N PRO A 73 7.68 4.18 -4.37
CA PRO A 73 8.70 3.13 -4.37
C PRO A 73 9.74 3.32 -3.26
N VAL A 74 10.08 2.23 -2.56
CA VAL A 74 11.07 2.23 -1.45
C VAL A 74 12.45 2.74 -1.88
N VAL A 75 12.80 2.52 -3.14
CA VAL A 75 14.04 3.05 -3.73
C VAL A 75 13.64 3.99 -4.85
N PRO A 76 13.98 5.27 -4.82
CA PRO A 76 14.99 5.96 -3.99
C PRO A 76 14.43 6.75 -2.80
N VAL A 77 13.20 6.56 -2.37
CA VAL A 77 12.50 7.45 -1.42
C VAL A 77 12.34 6.80 -0.03
N THR A 78 12.61 7.56 1.03
CA THR A 78 12.55 7.09 2.41
C THR A 78 11.14 7.01 3.00
N ASP A 79 10.14 7.64 2.39
CA ASP A 79 8.78 7.78 2.91
C ASP A 79 8.13 6.43 3.21
N SER A 80 8.26 5.47 2.29
CA SER A 80 7.74 4.11 2.47
C SER A 80 8.43 3.37 3.63
N VAL A 81 9.72 3.63 3.86
CA VAL A 81 10.49 3.08 4.99
C VAL A 81 10.00 3.66 6.31
N ILE A 82 9.76 4.98 6.35
CA ILE A 82 9.19 5.65 7.52
C ILE A 82 7.81 5.08 7.83
N MET A 83 6.95 5.01 6.82
CA MET A 83 5.60 4.46 6.98
C MET A 83 5.61 3.03 7.50
N SER A 84 6.56 2.21 7.06
CA SER A 84 6.66 0.81 7.49
C SER A 84 6.91 0.62 8.99
N THR A 85 7.31 1.66 9.71
CA THR A 85 7.51 1.63 11.18
C THR A 85 6.21 1.80 11.98
N TYR A 86 5.11 2.21 11.34
CA TYR A 86 3.81 2.45 12.00
C TYR A 86 2.75 1.41 11.71
N ILE A 87 2.98 0.55 10.72
CA ILE A 87 1.98 -0.37 10.18
C ILE A 87 2.26 -1.81 10.59
N ASP A 88 1.22 -2.64 10.59
CA ASP A 88 1.30 -4.03 11.04
C ASP A 88 1.99 -4.93 10.01
N GLY A 89 2.01 -4.51 8.74
CA GLY A 89 2.69 -5.26 7.71
C GLY A 89 2.83 -4.53 6.38
N VAL A 90 3.83 -4.94 5.61
CA VAL A 90 4.17 -4.42 4.28
C VAL A 90 3.95 -5.48 3.22
N ILE A 91 3.25 -5.13 2.15
CA ILE A 91 3.19 -5.91 0.93
C ILE A 91 4.03 -5.21 -0.14
N ILE A 92 5.05 -5.89 -0.64
CA ILE A 92 5.90 -5.36 -1.71
C ILE A 92 5.27 -5.69 -3.06
N VAL A 93 4.92 -4.66 -3.83
CA VAL A 93 4.36 -4.86 -5.18
C VAL A 93 5.47 -4.70 -6.22
N CYS A 94 5.69 -5.73 -6.99
CA CYS A 94 6.69 -5.80 -8.04
C CYS A 94 6.03 -5.90 -9.42
N SER A 95 6.49 -5.12 -10.40
CA SER A 95 6.02 -5.25 -11.78
C SER A 95 6.86 -6.26 -12.55
N SER A 96 6.20 -7.26 -13.16
CA SER A 96 6.87 -8.25 -14.02
C SER A 96 7.56 -7.56 -15.20
N GLY A 97 8.76 -8.00 -15.53
CA GLY A 97 9.54 -7.51 -16.68
C GLY A 97 10.24 -6.16 -16.49
N THR A 98 9.94 -5.42 -15.41
CA THR A 98 10.58 -4.11 -15.15
C THR A 98 11.40 -4.09 -13.86
N LEU A 99 11.15 -5.01 -12.94
CA LEU A 99 11.89 -5.05 -11.68
C LEU A 99 13.23 -5.77 -11.86
N ASN A 100 14.29 -5.07 -11.51
CA ASN A 100 15.62 -5.69 -11.34
C ASN A 100 15.70 -6.40 -10.00
N ILE A 101 16.23 -7.62 -9.97
CA ILE A 101 16.41 -8.43 -8.75
C ILE A 101 17.21 -7.68 -7.68
N GLU A 102 18.19 -6.89 -8.07
CA GLU A 102 18.97 -6.09 -7.13
C GLU A 102 18.14 -4.98 -6.45
N MET A 103 17.21 -4.38 -7.18
CA MET A 103 16.27 -3.41 -6.60
C MET A 103 15.33 -4.09 -5.59
N ALA A 104 14.85 -5.28 -5.90
CA ALA A 104 14.01 -6.05 -4.97
C ALA A 104 14.78 -6.40 -3.68
N LYS A 105 16.05 -6.81 -3.80
CA LYS A 105 16.91 -7.07 -2.64
C LYS A 105 17.14 -5.80 -1.81
N LYS A 106 17.46 -4.68 -2.44
CA LYS A 106 17.64 -3.38 -1.75
C LYS A 106 16.37 -2.92 -1.04
N THR A 107 15.21 -3.09 -1.66
CA THR A 107 13.91 -2.81 -1.04
C THR A 107 13.72 -3.63 0.23
N ARG A 108 13.90 -4.95 0.14
CA ARG A 108 13.81 -5.85 1.29
C ARG A 108 14.80 -5.48 2.40
N GLU A 109 16.05 -5.20 2.05
CA GLU A 109 17.09 -4.81 3.02
C GLU A 109 16.75 -3.49 3.70
N SER A 110 16.24 -2.50 2.97
CA SER A 110 15.85 -1.20 3.54
C SER A 110 14.71 -1.34 4.54
N LEU A 111 13.70 -2.16 4.23
CA LEU A 111 12.59 -2.46 5.14
C LEU A 111 13.06 -3.29 6.35
N ALA A 112 13.92 -4.28 6.14
CA ALA A 112 14.45 -5.12 7.21
C ALA A 112 15.28 -4.34 8.22
N ARG A 113 16.06 -3.32 7.78
CA ARG A 113 16.86 -2.46 8.67
C ARG A 113 16.03 -1.71 9.71
N VAL A 114 14.78 -1.39 9.39
CA VAL A 114 13.87 -0.70 10.32
C VAL A 114 12.92 -1.67 11.03
N GLY A 115 13.13 -2.98 10.87
CA GLY A 115 12.31 -4.00 11.51
C GLY A 115 10.91 -4.13 10.93
N ALA A 116 10.68 -3.67 9.69
CA ALA A 116 9.37 -3.77 9.06
C ALA A 116 8.93 -5.22 8.88
N ASN A 117 7.67 -5.50 9.22
CA ASN A 117 7.06 -6.81 9.03
C ASN A 117 6.63 -6.99 7.56
N ILE A 118 7.43 -7.71 6.77
CA ILE A 118 7.13 -7.98 5.36
C ILE A 118 6.21 -9.19 5.27
N LEU A 119 4.93 -8.97 4.95
CA LEU A 119 3.91 -10.01 4.80
C LEU A 119 4.13 -10.85 3.54
N GLY A 120 4.64 -10.23 2.47
CA GLY A 120 4.88 -10.93 1.21
C GLY A 120 5.15 -10.01 0.03
N VAL A 121 5.20 -10.61 -1.15
CA VAL A 121 5.45 -9.94 -2.42
C VAL A 121 4.33 -10.27 -3.40
N VAL A 122 3.80 -9.25 -4.06
CA VAL A 122 2.84 -9.40 -5.16
C VAL A 122 3.55 -9.11 -6.47
N LEU A 123 3.53 -10.06 -7.39
CA LEU A 123 4.00 -9.84 -8.75
C LEU A 123 2.84 -9.36 -9.62
N ASN A 124 2.89 -8.08 -9.98
CA ASN A 124 1.90 -7.42 -10.83
C ASN A 124 2.33 -7.38 -12.31
N ARG A 125 1.40 -7.05 -13.21
CA ARG A 125 1.65 -6.93 -14.66
C ARG A 125 2.28 -8.17 -15.28
N VAL A 126 1.98 -9.34 -14.76
CA VAL A 126 2.43 -10.60 -15.38
C VAL A 126 1.69 -10.76 -16.71
N PRO A 127 2.41 -10.95 -17.85
CA PRO A 127 1.75 -11.24 -19.10
C PRO A 127 0.96 -12.54 -18.97
N VAL A 128 -0.35 -12.47 -19.16
CA VAL A 128 -1.21 -13.65 -19.12
C VAL A 128 -1.10 -14.34 -20.49
N ASP A 129 -0.26 -15.36 -20.58
CA ASP A 129 -0.31 -16.29 -21.70
C ASP A 129 -1.53 -17.21 -21.48
N ALA A 130 -2.62 -16.93 -22.22
CA ALA A 130 -3.90 -17.63 -22.08
C ALA A 130 -3.76 -19.17 -22.22
N LYS A 131 -2.77 -19.65 -22.95
CA LYS A 131 -2.49 -21.10 -23.10
C LYS A 131 -1.86 -21.71 -21.84
N LYS A 132 -0.99 -21.00 -21.15
CA LYS A 132 -0.41 -21.45 -19.87
C LYS A 132 -1.39 -21.40 -18.71
N TYR A 133 -2.29 -20.41 -18.70
CA TYR A 133 -3.32 -20.30 -17.65
C TYR A 133 -4.38 -21.41 -17.76
N ALA A 134 -4.80 -21.75 -18.98
CA ALA A 134 -5.73 -22.87 -19.21
C ALA A 134 -5.13 -24.20 -18.71
N TYR A 135 -3.82 -24.40 -18.92
CA TYR A 135 -3.11 -25.58 -18.45
C TYR A 135 -3.04 -25.64 -16.91
N TYR A 136 -2.75 -24.52 -16.24
CA TYR A 136 -2.67 -24.45 -14.77
C TYR A 136 -4.03 -24.68 -14.10
N TYR A 137 -5.11 -24.14 -14.66
CA TYR A 137 -6.48 -24.35 -14.17
C TYR A 137 -6.95 -25.80 -14.37
N TYR A 138 -6.56 -26.44 -15.47
CA TYR A 138 -6.95 -27.83 -15.76
C TYR A 138 -6.30 -28.84 -14.78
N TYR A 139 -5.07 -28.59 -14.35
CA TYR A 139 -4.37 -29.47 -13.42
C TYR A 139 -4.83 -29.28 -11.97
N HIS A 140 -5.06 -28.07 -11.52
CA HIS A 140 -5.51 -27.83 -10.13
C HIS A 140 -6.99 -28.16 -9.89
N GLN A 141 -7.83 -28.23 -10.91
CA GLN A 141 -9.21 -28.72 -10.75
C GLN A 141 -9.29 -30.25 -10.64
N ASN A 142 -8.29 -30.98 -11.08
CA ASN A 142 -8.28 -32.45 -11.02
C ASN A 142 -7.65 -33.00 -9.73
N ASP A 143 -6.78 -32.27 -9.05
CA ASP A 143 -6.21 -32.69 -7.76
C ASP A 143 -7.24 -32.65 -6.59
N GLY A 144 -8.37 -31.97 -6.76
CA GLY A 144 -9.45 -31.92 -5.77
C GLY A 144 -10.51 -33.03 -5.86
N LYS A 145 -10.37 -33.99 -6.77
CA LYS A 145 -11.36 -35.11 -6.98
C LYS A 145 -10.84 -36.51 -6.74
N GLY A 146 -9.74 -36.64 -6.07
CA GLY A 146 -9.19 -37.95 -5.74
C GLY A 146 -9.12 -38.17 -4.24
N GLU A 147 -10.28 -38.41 -3.59
CA GLU A 147 -10.42 -39.27 -2.40
C GLU A 147 -11.90 -39.30 -2.00
N LYS A 148 -12.56 -40.33 -2.43
CA LYS A 148 -13.71 -40.90 -1.75
C LYS A 148 -13.50 -42.41 -1.69
#